data_61ea96f19610af52c22e36eb51c08d09
#
_entry.id   61ea96f19610af52c22e36eb51c08d09
#
_cell.length_a   1.000
_cell.length_b   1.000
_cell.length_c   1.000
_cell.angle_alpha   90.00
_cell.angle_beta   90.00
_cell.angle_gamma   90.00
#
_symmetry.space_group_name_H-M   'P 1'
#
loop_
_entity.id
_entity.type
_entity.pdbx_description
1 polymer ?
#
loop_
_entity_poly.entity_id
_entity_poly.type
_entity_poly.pdbx_seq_one_letter_code
_entity_poly.pdbx_strand_id
1 'polypeptide(L)'
;IEEASEKKGADSQTILAEIKTVLESKTDNSIDFKSWPLDLLADYIEKTHHRYVVEKTQVLLPFLSKLCKVHGAHHPELFEINELFIGCSGELAQHMKKEELILFPFIKKMVEATLTDKLISQPHFGTVENPIEMMKHEHENEGERFRKIAMLTSNYVPPADACNTYKVTFAMLQEFEQDLHKHIHLENNILFPAAVALEKDFIAQS
;
A
#
# COMPACT_ATOMS: atom_id res chain seq x y z
N ILE A 1 15.00 12.14 -12.45
CA ILE A 1 14.71 13.37 -11.69
C ILE A 1 14.81 14.58 -12.58
N GLU A 2 15.89 14.75 -13.36
CA GLU A 2 16.10 15.88 -14.29
C GLU A 2 14.94 16.03 -15.29
N GLU A 3 14.55 14.96 -15.96
CA GLU A 3 13.47 14.95 -16.96
C GLU A 3 12.08 15.23 -16.36
N ALA A 4 11.85 14.86 -15.09
CA ALA A 4 10.60 15.11 -14.36
C ALA A 4 10.53 16.54 -13.79
N SER A 5 11.69 17.13 -13.42
CA SER A 5 11.77 18.51 -12.94
C SER A 5 11.61 19.50 -14.08
N GLU A 6 12.18 19.24 -15.26
CA GLU A 6 11.98 20.07 -16.45
C GLU A 6 10.51 20.15 -16.87
N LYS A 7 9.77 19.02 -16.84
CA LYS A 7 8.33 18.98 -17.14
C LYS A 7 7.45 19.79 -16.19
N LYS A 8 7.92 20.03 -14.96
CA LYS A 8 7.16 20.76 -13.93
C LYS A 8 7.74 22.14 -13.59
N GLY A 9 8.82 22.57 -14.27
CA GLY A 9 9.44 23.88 -14.04
C GLY A 9 10.10 24.01 -12.66
N ALA A 10 10.48 22.89 -12.04
CA ALA A 10 11.13 22.86 -10.74
C ALA A 10 12.65 22.70 -10.90
N ASP A 11 13.43 23.40 -10.07
CA ASP A 11 14.88 23.32 -10.09
C ASP A 11 15.36 21.95 -9.58
N SER A 12 15.96 21.16 -10.46
CA SER A 12 16.46 19.82 -10.15
C SER A 12 17.52 19.80 -9.06
N GLN A 13 18.33 20.86 -8.94
CA GLN A 13 19.37 20.96 -7.90
C GLN A 13 18.75 21.21 -6.52
N THR A 14 17.71 22.04 -6.44
CA THR A 14 16.98 22.27 -5.19
C THR A 14 16.28 20.97 -4.73
N ILE A 15 15.63 20.24 -5.64
CA ILE A 15 15.01 18.95 -5.32
C ILE A 15 16.04 17.92 -4.85
N LEU A 16 17.18 17.84 -5.50
CA LEU A 16 18.27 16.93 -5.09
C LEU A 16 18.86 17.31 -3.74
N ALA A 17 19.00 18.61 -3.45
CA ALA A 17 19.48 19.09 -2.14
C ALA A 17 18.46 18.78 -1.03
N GLU A 18 17.16 18.98 -1.27
CA GLU A 18 16.11 18.63 -0.32
C GLU A 18 16.05 17.12 -0.06
N ILE A 19 16.12 16.30 -1.11
CA ILE A 19 16.16 14.84 -0.99
C ILE A 19 17.40 14.42 -0.18
N LYS A 20 18.56 15.02 -0.44
CA LYS A 20 19.79 14.73 0.29
C LYS A 20 19.68 15.12 1.76
N THR A 21 19.11 16.30 2.06
CA THR A 21 18.84 16.75 3.43
C THR A 21 17.89 15.81 4.18
N VAL A 22 16.83 15.34 3.51
CA VAL A 22 15.88 14.37 4.08
C VAL A 22 16.55 13.01 4.32
N LEU A 23 17.42 12.56 3.41
CA LEU A 23 18.18 11.32 3.58
C LEU A 23 19.21 11.42 4.71
N GLU A 24 19.86 12.55 4.86
CA GLU A 24 20.85 12.81 5.93
C GLU A 24 20.18 13.07 7.29
N SER A 25 18.95 13.59 7.32
CA SER A 25 18.20 13.84 8.56
C SER A 25 17.47 12.59 9.10
N LYS A 26 17.44 11.47 8.36
CA LYS A 26 16.96 10.21 8.89
C LYS A 26 17.92 9.71 9.97
N THR A 27 17.59 10.06 11.20
CA THR A 27 18.14 9.41 12.38
C THR A 27 18.01 7.88 12.24
N ASP A 28 19.02 7.17 12.70
CA ASP A 28 19.37 5.75 12.63
C ASP A 28 18.31 4.72 13.10
N ASN A 29 17.01 5.08 13.08
CA ASN A 29 15.89 4.24 13.53
C ASN A 29 14.99 3.72 12.40
N SER A 30 15.37 3.85 11.14
CA SER A 30 14.61 3.26 10.05
C SER A 30 14.90 1.76 9.97
N ILE A 31 13.87 0.94 10.14
CA ILE A 31 13.97 -0.52 9.97
C ILE A 31 14.43 -0.80 8.53
N ASP A 32 15.55 -1.52 8.39
CA ASP A 32 16.03 -1.98 7.09
C ASP A 32 15.30 -3.26 6.65
N PHE A 33 14.12 -3.10 6.09
CA PHE A 33 13.32 -4.21 5.58
C PHE A 33 13.98 -4.98 4.43
N LYS A 34 14.97 -4.40 3.75
CA LYS A 34 15.69 -5.08 2.66
C LYS A 34 16.59 -6.19 3.16
N SER A 35 17.03 -6.12 4.41
CA SER A 35 17.83 -7.16 5.05
C SER A 35 17.00 -8.32 5.61
N TRP A 36 15.67 -8.21 5.62
CA TRP A 36 14.80 -9.21 6.19
C TRP A 36 14.62 -10.42 5.26
N PRO A 37 14.53 -11.65 5.82
CA PRO A 37 14.05 -12.80 5.08
C PRO A 37 12.65 -12.56 4.53
N LEU A 38 12.37 -13.07 3.31
CA LEU A 38 11.11 -12.78 2.62
C LEU A 38 9.87 -13.35 3.32
N ASP A 39 10.00 -14.48 4.00
CA ASP A 39 8.95 -15.08 4.82
C ASP A 39 8.59 -14.21 6.02
N LEU A 40 9.60 -13.63 6.68
CA LEU A 40 9.40 -12.67 7.77
C LEU A 40 8.75 -11.37 7.27
N LEU A 41 9.18 -10.86 6.12
CA LEU A 41 8.60 -9.65 5.54
C LEU A 41 7.14 -9.86 5.12
N ALA A 42 6.81 -11.01 4.50
CA ALA A 42 5.43 -11.38 4.18
C ALA A 42 4.56 -11.48 5.44
N ASP A 43 5.09 -12.12 6.50
CA ASP A 43 4.41 -12.20 7.80
C ASP A 43 4.19 -10.81 8.42
N TYR A 44 5.15 -9.91 8.30
CA TYR A 44 5.04 -8.55 8.82
C TYR A 44 3.96 -7.76 8.08
N ILE A 45 3.91 -7.83 6.76
CA ILE A 45 2.89 -7.17 5.94
C ILE A 45 1.50 -7.68 6.34
N GLU A 46 1.29 -8.99 6.39
CA GLU A 46 0.03 -9.62 6.79
C GLU A 46 -0.40 -9.19 8.21
N LYS A 47 0.50 -9.31 9.19
CA LYS A 47 0.17 -9.09 10.61
C LYS A 47 0.12 -7.61 11.00
N THR A 48 0.68 -6.72 10.21
CA THR A 48 0.71 -5.28 10.49
C THR A 48 -0.25 -4.52 9.57
N HIS A 49 -0.01 -4.57 8.26
CA HIS A 49 -0.73 -3.74 7.30
C HIS A 49 -2.10 -4.33 6.92
N HIS A 50 -2.20 -5.64 6.61
CA HIS A 50 -3.51 -6.23 6.32
C HIS A 50 -4.45 -6.16 7.52
N ARG A 51 -3.92 -6.46 8.69
CA ARG A 51 -4.70 -6.34 9.93
C ARG A 51 -5.16 -4.90 10.16
N TYR A 52 -4.30 -3.91 9.96
CA TYR A 52 -4.64 -2.49 10.06
C TYR A 52 -5.78 -2.13 9.10
N VAL A 53 -5.67 -2.53 7.82
CA VAL A 53 -6.71 -2.29 6.81
C VAL A 53 -8.05 -2.86 7.26
N VAL A 54 -8.10 -4.12 7.74
CA VAL A 54 -9.33 -4.76 8.21
C VAL A 54 -9.92 -4.00 9.41
N GLU A 55 -9.12 -3.69 10.42
CA GLU A 55 -9.57 -3.00 11.64
C GLU A 55 -10.07 -1.57 11.34
N LYS A 56 -9.33 -0.81 10.54
CA LYS A 56 -9.68 0.59 10.22
C LYS A 56 -10.88 0.71 9.30
N THR A 57 -11.03 -0.20 8.35
CA THR A 57 -12.21 -0.24 7.46
C THR A 57 -13.51 -0.37 8.25
N GLN A 58 -13.53 -1.23 9.28
CA GLN A 58 -14.71 -1.41 10.13
C GLN A 58 -15.12 -0.13 10.88
N VAL A 59 -14.18 0.76 11.15
CA VAL A 59 -14.42 2.04 11.82
C VAL A 59 -14.76 3.15 10.82
N LEU A 60 -14.01 3.24 9.72
CA LEU A 60 -14.15 4.31 8.72
C LEU A 60 -15.47 4.26 7.96
N LEU A 61 -15.95 3.08 7.56
CA LEU A 61 -17.20 2.94 6.82
C LEU A 61 -18.42 3.53 7.57
N PRO A 62 -18.67 3.18 8.85
CA PRO A 62 -19.75 3.81 9.62
C PRO A 62 -19.58 5.31 9.81
N PHE A 63 -18.34 5.79 9.96
CA PHE A 63 -18.06 7.21 10.16
C PHE A 63 -18.35 8.01 8.88
N LEU A 64 -17.89 7.55 7.72
CA LEU A 64 -18.18 8.16 6.41
C LEU A 64 -19.70 8.17 6.13
N SER A 65 -20.38 7.05 6.35
CA SER A 65 -21.83 6.97 6.21
C SER A 65 -22.56 7.99 7.13
N LYS A 66 -22.07 8.16 8.37
CA LYS A 66 -22.59 9.17 9.30
C LYS A 66 -22.34 10.59 8.80
N LEU A 67 -21.16 10.88 8.28
CA LEU A 67 -20.84 12.20 7.72
C LEU A 67 -21.76 12.54 6.55
N CYS A 68 -22.00 11.61 5.63
CA CYS A 68 -22.95 11.81 4.53
C CYS A 68 -24.34 12.19 5.02
N LYS A 69 -24.84 11.52 6.07
CA LYS A 69 -26.17 11.80 6.64
C LYS A 69 -26.26 13.14 7.34
N VAL A 70 -25.21 13.57 8.03
CA VAL A 70 -25.23 14.76 8.88
C VAL A 70 -24.80 16.01 8.11
N HIS A 71 -23.82 15.89 7.25
CA HIS A 71 -23.17 17.01 6.58
C HIS A 71 -23.35 17.02 5.06
N GLY A 72 -23.83 15.93 4.46
CA GLY A 72 -23.91 15.78 3.01
C GLY A 72 -24.76 16.82 2.27
N ALA A 73 -25.73 17.46 2.96
CA ALA A 73 -26.52 18.56 2.37
C ALA A 73 -25.65 19.81 2.07
N HIS A 74 -24.63 20.06 2.88
CA HIS A 74 -23.70 21.20 2.72
C HIS A 74 -22.36 20.77 2.12
N HIS A 75 -22.03 19.47 2.19
CA HIS A 75 -20.80 18.85 1.75
C HIS A 75 -21.09 17.64 0.85
N PRO A 76 -21.60 17.85 -0.37
CA PRO A 76 -22.00 16.77 -1.29
C PRO A 76 -20.82 15.87 -1.71
N GLU A 77 -19.60 16.36 -1.67
CA GLU A 77 -18.37 15.57 -1.92
C GLU A 77 -18.22 14.37 -0.99
N LEU A 78 -18.82 14.41 0.19
CA LEU A 78 -18.78 13.30 1.15
C LEU A 78 -19.41 12.01 0.60
N PHE A 79 -20.43 12.12 -0.25
CA PHE A 79 -21.05 10.96 -0.88
C PHE A 79 -20.06 10.25 -1.80
N GLU A 80 -19.33 11.00 -2.62
CA GLU A 80 -18.32 10.44 -3.51
C GLU A 80 -17.13 9.86 -2.73
N ILE A 81 -16.67 10.54 -1.68
CA ILE A 81 -15.62 10.02 -0.78
C ILE A 81 -16.05 8.69 -0.16
N ASN A 82 -17.28 8.61 0.32
CA ASN A 82 -17.83 7.38 0.91
C ASN A 82 -17.89 6.23 -0.11
N GLU A 83 -18.36 6.49 -1.33
CA GLU A 83 -18.40 5.48 -2.40
C GLU A 83 -17.00 5.00 -2.80
N LEU A 84 -16.04 5.92 -2.95
CA LEU A 84 -14.65 5.58 -3.23
C LEU A 84 -14.06 4.70 -2.14
N PHE A 85 -14.32 5.02 -0.86
CA PHE A 85 -13.80 4.21 0.26
C PHE A 85 -14.51 2.86 0.39
N ILE A 86 -15.80 2.75 0.08
CA ILE A 86 -16.51 1.46 -0.01
C ILE A 86 -15.87 0.57 -1.08
N GLY A 87 -15.62 1.11 -2.28
CA GLY A 87 -14.93 0.40 -3.34
C GLY A 87 -13.54 -0.07 -2.92
N CYS A 88 -12.73 0.83 -2.35
CA CYS A 88 -11.40 0.54 -1.80
C CYS A 88 -11.45 -0.63 -0.81
N SER A 89 -12.34 -0.56 0.18
CA SER A 89 -12.45 -1.60 1.21
C SER A 89 -12.79 -2.98 0.65
N GLY A 90 -13.64 -3.04 -0.38
CA GLY A 90 -14.02 -4.29 -1.04
C GLY A 90 -12.88 -4.88 -1.88
N GLU A 91 -12.18 -4.04 -2.63
CA GLU A 91 -11.06 -4.45 -3.48
C GLU A 91 -9.85 -4.87 -2.64
N LEU A 92 -9.47 -4.10 -1.61
CA LEU A 92 -8.39 -4.47 -0.69
C LEU A 92 -8.68 -5.79 0.04
N ALA A 93 -9.94 -6.03 0.46
CA ALA A 93 -10.29 -7.30 1.10
C ALA A 93 -10.08 -8.53 0.18
N GLN A 94 -10.30 -8.38 -1.13
CA GLN A 94 -10.05 -9.43 -2.11
C GLN A 94 -8.55 -9.54 -2.45
N HIS A 95 -7.88 -8.42 -2.58
CA HIS A 95 -6.44 -8.30 -2.83
C HIS A 95 -5.64 -9.03 -1.74
N MET A 96 -5.80 -8.64 -0.49
CA MET A 96 -5.12 -9.26 0.66
C MET A 96 -5.36 -10.77 0.75
N LYS A 97 -6.58 -11.26 0.42
CA LYS A 97 -6.85 -12.71 0.39
C LYS A 97 -6.05 -13.45 -0.67
N LYS A 98 -5.83 -12.85 -1.85
CA LYS A 98 -4.99 -13.47 -2.88
C LYS A 98 -3.54 -13.57 -2.42
N GLU A 99 -3.06 -12.56 -1.73
CA GLU A 99 -1.71 -12.58 -1.15
C GLU A 99 -1.58 -13.60 -0.03
N GLU A 100 -2.45 -13.56 0.96
CA GLU A 100 -2.44 -14.43 2.12
C GLU A 100 -2.65 -15.92 1.79
N LEU A 101 -3.45 -16.23 0.77
CA LEU A 101 -3.80 -17.61 0.43
C LEU A 101 -2.99 -18.18 -0.75
N ILE A 102 -2.37 -17.34 -1.58
CA ILE A 102 -1.71 -17.80 -2.80
C ILE A 102 -0.26 -17.33 -2.84
N LEU A 103 -0.01 -16.01 -2.89
CA LEU A 103 1.32 -15.46 -3.16
C LEU A 103 2.26 -15.63 -1.96
N PHE A 104 1.88 -15.18 -0.77
CA PHE A 104 2.72 -15.25 0.42
C PHE A 104 3.06 -16.69 0.85
N PRO A 105 2.12 -17.66 0.84
CA PRO A 105 2.45 -19.05 1.09
C PRO A 105 3.47 -19.62 0.09
N PHE A 106 3.40 -19.22 -1.18
CA PHE A 106 4.38 -19.69 -2.15
C PHE A 106 5.75 -19.04 -1.94
N ILE A 107 5.81 -17.74 -1.62
CA ILE A 107 7.07 -17.07 -1.24
C ILE A 107 7.72 -17.76 -0.03
N LYS A 108 6.93 -18.02 1.02
CA LYS A 108 7.40 -18.75 2.22
C LYS A 108 7.94 -20.15 1.88
N LYS A 109 7.25 -20.85 0.96
CA LYS A 109 7.70 -22.17 0.48
C LYS A 109 9.03 -22.07 -0.30
N MET A 110 9.23 -21.04 -1.09
CA MET A 110 10.50 -20.79 -1.78
C MET A 110 11.64 -20.56 -0.78
N VAL A 111 11.40 -19.75 0.25
CA VAL A 111 12.39 -19.52 1.32
C VAL A 111 12.73 -20.82 2.06
N GLU A 112 11.72 -21.63 2.44
CA GLU A 112 11.95 -22.93 3.09
C GLU A 112 12.78 -23.86 2.20
N ALA A 113 12.54 -23.87 0.92
CA ALA A 113 13.23 -24.72 -0.03
C ALA A 113 14.72 -24.37 -0.16
N THR A 114 15.07 -23.06 -0.16
CA THR A 114 16.47 -22.63 -0.12
C THR A 114 17.21 -23.11 1.13
N LEU A 115 16.53 -23.17 2.26
CA LEU A 115 17.12 -23.62 3.52
C LEU A 115 17.28 -25.15 3.60
N THR A 116 16.52 -25.90 2.81
CA THR A 116 16.42 -27.37 2.91
C THR A 116 16.91 -28.12 1.66
N ASP A 117 17.41 -27.40 0.66
CA ASP A 117 17.81 -27.93 -0.67
C ASP A 117 16.69 -28.78 -1.34
N LYS A 118 15.42 -28.42 -1.08
CA LYS A 118 14.27 -29.13 -1.66
C LYS A 118 13.86 -28.52 -3.00
N LEU A 119 13.51 -29.38 -3.94
CA LEU A 119 12.89 -28.96 -5.18
C LEU A 119 11.45 -28.45 -4.92
N ILE A 120 11.09 -27.36 -5.57
CA ILE A 120 9.74 -26.82 -5.53
C ILE A 120 9.01 -27.23 -6.82
N SER A 121 7.79 -27.75 -6.67
CA SER A 121 6.93 -27.96 -7.82
C SER A 121 6.43 -26.61 -8.35
N GLN A 122 6.37 -26.49 -9.67
CA GLN A 122 5.81 -25.31 -10.32
C GLN A 122 4.39 -25.01 -9.80
N PRO A 123 4.09 -23.77 -9.45
CA PRO A 123 2.77 -23.39 -8.97
C PRO A 123 1.74 -23.38 -10.10
N HIS A 124 0.46 -23.51 -9.76
CA HIS A 124 -0.62 -23.51 -10.74
C HIS A 124 -0.76 -22.20 -11.54
N PHE A 125 -0.23 -21.10 -10.99
CA PHE A 125 -0.19 -19.79 -11.64
C PHE A 125 1.05 -19.57 -12.52
N GLY A 126 1.88 -20.59 -12.71
CA GLY A 126 3.07 -20.55 -13.59
C GLY A 126 4.31 -19.99 -12.91
N THR A 127 4.43 -18.69 -12.79
CA THR A 127 5.53 -17.97 -12.12
C THR A 127 4.99 -16.93 -11.16
N VAL A 128 5.78 -16.51 -10.17
CA VAL A 128 5.38 -15.45 -9.22
C VAL A 128 5.14 -14.10 -9.92
N GLU A 129 5.75 -13.87 -11.10
CA GLU A 129 5.52 -12.65 -11.87
C GLU A 129 4.04 -12.45 -12.22
N ASN A 130 3.31 -13.54 -12.54
CA ASN A 130 1.90 -13.45 -12.93
C ASN A 130 1.00 -12.86 -11.82
N PRO A 131 0.94 -13.42 -10.58
CA PRO A 131 0.18 -12.79 -9.52
C PRO A 131 0.75 -11.43 -9.11
N ILE A 132 2.07 -11.20 -9.14
CA ILE A 132 2.69 -9.93 -8.81
C ILE A 132 2.25 -8.81 -9.77
N GLU A 133 2.18 -9.05 -11.06
CA GLU A 133 1.70 -8.05 -12.02
C GLU A 133 0.24 -7.66 -11.74
N MET A 134 -0.60 -8.63 -11.41
CA MET A 134 -1.98 -8.36 -11.00
C MET A 134 -2.03 -7.51 -9.72
N MET A 135 -1.23 -7.85 -8.69
CA MET A 135 -1.15 -7.07 -7.44
C MET A 135 -0.72 -5.62 -7.71
N LYS A 136 0.31 -5.41 -8.52
CA LYS A 136 0.77 -4.07 -8.89
C LYS A 136 -0.30 -3.23 -9.59
N HIS A 137 -1.07 -3.84 -10.49
CA HIS A 137 -2.18 -3.14 -11.14
C HIS A 137 -3.29 -2.75 -10.15
N GLU A 138 -3.61 -3.63 -9.21
CA GLU A 138 -4.56 -3.33 -8.13
C GLU A 138 -4.04 -2.19 -7.22
N HIS A 139 -2.74 -2.16 -6.93
CA HIS A 139 -2.08 -1.06 -6.20
C HIS A 139 -2.19 0.29 -6.91
N GLU A 140 -2.03 0.31 -8.25
CA GLU A 140 -2.20 1.53 -9.04
C GLU A 140 -3.64 2.06 -8.94
N ASN A 141 -4.64 1.18 -9.05
CA ASN A 141 -6.05 1.53 -8.93
C ASN A 141 -6.36 2.15 -7.55
N GLU A 142 -5.86 1.54 -6.48
CA GLU A 142 -6.05 2.08 -5.13
C GLU A 142 -5.30 3.41 -4.93
N GLY A 143 -4.11 3.56 -5.48
CA GLY A 143 -3.39 4.82 -5.49
C GLY A 143 -4.14 5.95 -6.20
N GLU A 144 -4.82 5.66 -7.33
CA GLU A 144 -5.67 6.62 -8.02
C GLU A 144 -6.91 6.97 -7.20
N ARG A 145 -7.51 6.00 -6.55
CA ARG A 145 -8.67 6.18 -5.69
C ARG A 145 -8.36 7.10 -4.51
N PHE A 146 -7.22 6.89 -3.83
CA PHE A 146 -6.80 7.75 -2.73
C PHE A 146 -6.37 9.15 -3.18
N ARG A 147 -5.74 9.28 -4.34
CA ARG A 147 -5.50 10.61 -4.94
C ARG A 147 -6.80 11.39 -5.13
N LYS A 148 -7.87 10.72 -5.56
CA LYS A 148 -9.17 11.35 -5.71
C LYS A 148 -9.79 11.72 -4.35
N ILE A 149 -9.69 10.85 -3.34
CA ILE A 149 -10.12 11.14 -1.97
C ILE A 149 -9.35 12.35 -1.40
N ALA A 150 -8.02 12.38 -1.55
CA ALA A 150 -7.20 13.51 -1.12
C ALA A 150 -7.62 14.84 -1.78
N MET A 151 -7.89 14.80 -3.09
CA MET A 151 -8.40 15.98 -3.83
C MET A 151 -9.77 16.44 -3.30
N LEU A 152 -10.73 15.53 -3.12
CA LEU A 152 -12.08 15.85 -2.63
C LEU A 152 -12.08 16.35 -1.18
N THR A 153 -11.12 15.92 -0.38
CA THR A 153 -10.95 16.33 1.02
C THR A 153 -10.04 17.57 1.18
N SER A 154 -9.59 18.20 0.09
CA SER A 154 -8.57 19.25 0.13
C SER A 154 -7.32 18.83 0.92
N ASN A 155 -6.79 17.64 0.63
CA ASN A 155 -5.70 16.99 1.36
C ASN A 155 -6.03 16.77 2.85
N TYR A 156 -7.22 16.23 3.11
CA TYR A 156 -7.73 15.89 4.45
C TYR A 156 -7.90 17.08 5.39
N VAL A 157 -8.04 18.28 4.84
CA VAL A 157 -8.32 19.50 5.62
C VAL A 157 -9.83 19.61 5.88
N PRO A 158 -10.28 19.52 7.15
CA PRO A 158 -11.70 19.63 7.46
C PRO A 158 -12.22 21.07 7.20
N PRO A 159 -13.46 21.25 6.71
CA PRO A 159 -14.06 22.55 6.54
C PRO A 159 -14.29 23.28 7.88
N ALA A 160 -14.53 24.58 7.84
CA ALA A 160 -14.63 25.41 9.04
C ALA A 160 -15.80 25.01 9.98
N ASP A 161 -16.87 24.46 9.40
CA ASP A 161 -18.07 23.98 10.11
C ASP A 161 -17.98 22.49 10.50
N ALA A 162 -16.81 21.86 10.33
CA ALA A 162 -16.60 20.45 10.65
C ALA A 162 -16.76 20.17 12.15
N CYS A 163 -17.65 19.23 12.47
CA CYS A 163 -17.76 18.69 13.82
C CYS A 163 -16.56 17.78 14.16
N ASN A 164 -16.44 17.36 15.43
CA ASN A 164 -15.34 16.50 15.86
C ASN A 164 -15.31 15.15 15.11
N THR A 165 -16.47 14.55 14.84
CA THR A 165 -16.53 13.31 14.04
C THR A 165 -15.95 13.53 12.65
N TYR A 166 -16.24 14.66 12.00
CA TYR A 166 -15.73 15.03 10.70
C TYR A 166 -14.19 15.11 10.72
N LYS A 167 -13.64 15.86 11.68
CA LYS A 167 -12.19 16.02 11.85
C LYS A 167 -11.47 14.68 12.07
N VAL A 168 -12.03 13.84 12.95
CA VAL A 168 -11.48 12.51 13.22
C VAL A 168 -11.54 11.61 11.99
N THR A 169 -12.64 11.64 11.23
CA THR A 169 -12.77 10.82 10.02
C THR A 169 -11.72 11.20 8.97
N PHE A 170 -11.49 12.50 8.75
CA PHE A 170 -10.47 12.95 7.79
C PHE A 170 -9.05 12.59 8.23
N ALA A 171 -8.75 12.74 9.52
CA ALA A 171 -7.47 12.31 10.07
C ALA A 171 -7.26 10.78 9.91
N MET A 172 -8.31 9.98 10.12
CA MET A 172 -8.24 8.52 9.93
C MET A 172 -8.11 8.13 8.46
N LEU A 173 -8.74 8.85 7.51
CA LEU A 173 -8.54 8.63 6.08
C LEU A 173 -7.10 8.91 5.67
N GLN A 174 -6.51 9.99 6.18
CA GLN A 174 -5.11 10.34 5.92
C GLN A 174 -4.15 9.28 6.51
N GLU A 175 -4.40 8.82 7.74
CA GLU A 175 -3.63 7.74 8.35
C GLU A 175 -3.71 6.44 7.53
N PHE A 176 -4.91 6.12 7.03
CA PHE A 176 -5.14 4.96 6.18
C PHE A 176 -4.36 5.04 4.87
N GLU A 177 -4.37 6.18 4.18
CA GLU A 177 -3.57 6.40 2.97
C GLU A 177 -2.07 6.23 3.26
N GLN A 178 -1.58 6.79 4.36
CA GLN A 178 -0.18 6.69 4.74
C GLN A 178 0.25 5.25 5.03
N ASP A 179 -0.61 4.46 5.67
CA ASP A 179 -0.34 3.05 5.91
C ASP A 179 -0.37 2.24 4.60
N LEU A 180 -1.37 2.49 3.74
CA LEU A 180 -1.47 1.87 2.42
C LEU A 180 -0.24 2.17 1.55
N HIS A 181 0.29 3.39 1.57
CA HIS A 181 1.52 3.72 0.85
C HIS A 181 2.74 2.93 1.38
N LYS A 182 2.85 2.72 2.70
CA LYS A 182 3.92 1.89 3.29
C LYS A 182 3.77 0.42 2.90
N HIS A 183 2.56 -0.10 2.97
CA HIS A 183 2.18 -1.44 2.56
C HIS A 183 2.62 -1.69 1.10
N ILE A 184 2.09 -0.90 0.16
CA ILE A 184 2.43 -0.98 -1.27
C ILE A 184 3.95 -0.81 -1.50
N HIS A 185 4.62 0.07 -0.75
CA HIS A 185 6.06 0.25 -0.88
C HIS A 185 6.83 -1.01 -0.49
N LEU A 186 6.48 -1.66 0.61
CA LEU A 186 7.14 -2.89 1.07
C LEU A 186 6.99 -4.01 0.04
N GLU A 187 5.84 -4.12 -0.58
CA GLU A 187 5.56 -5.13 -1.61
C GLU A 187 6.23 -4.79 -2.93
N ASN A 188 5.90 -3.66 -3.54
CA ASN A 188 6.35 -3.32 -4.88
C ASN A 188 7.86 -3.12 -4.98
N ASN A 189 8.50 -2.62 -3.91
CA ASN A 189 9.91 -2.24 -3.95
C ASN A 189 10.85 -3.18 -3.19
N ILE A 190 10.32 -4.11 -2.39
CA ILE A 190 11.16 -5.03 -1.60
C ILE A 190 10.71 -6.47 -1.80
N LEU A 191 9.49 -6.85 -1.37
CA LEU A 191 9.05 -8.24 -1.37
C LEU A 191 8.93 -8.83 -2.78
N PHE A 192 8.22 -8.14 -3.68
CA PHE A 192 7.95 -8.66 -5.02
C PHE A 192 9.21 -8.78 -5.89
N PRO A 193 10.10 -7.77 -5.98
CA PRO A 193 11.34 -7.92 -6.73
C PRO A 193 12.23 -9.04 -6.18
N ALA A 194 12.30 -9.19 -4.86
CA ALA A 194 13.11 -10.23 -4.24
C ALA A 194 12.50 -11.63 -4.43
N ALA A 195 11.16 -11.76 -4.42
CA ALA A 195 10.49 -13.03 -4.73
C ALA A 195 10.73 -13.49 -6.17
N VAL A 196 10.69 -12.56 -7.13
CA VAL A 196 11.02 -12.85 -8.54
C VAL A 196 12.47 -13.27 -8.70
N ALA A 197 13.40 -12.62 -8.02
CA ALA A 197 14.81 -13.00 -8.04
C ALA A 197 15.02 -14.40 -7.45
N LEU A 198 14.38 -14.69 -6.31
CA LEU A 198 14.45 -16.00 -5.65
C LEU A 198 13.91 -17.12 -6.53
N GLU A 199 12.79 -16.93 -7.24
CA GLU A 199 12.23 -17.93 -8.15
C GLU A 199 13.19 -18.25 -9.30
N LYS A 200 13.86 -17.23 -9.86
CA LYS A 200 14.84 -17.43 -10.95
C LYS A 200 16.02 -18.30 -10.54
N ASP A 201 16.45 -18.19 -9.29
CA ASP A 201 17.55 -19.01 -8.76
C ASP A 201 17.16 -20.50 -8.73
N PHE A 202 15.89 -20.85 -8.48
CA PHE A 202 15.40 -22.23 -8.55
C PHE A 202 15.31 -22.75 -9.99
N ILE A 203 14.87 -21.93 -10.93
CA ILE A 203 14.76 -22.32 -12.35
C ILE A 203 16.16 -22.55 -12.95
N ALA A 204 17.15 -21.75 -12.58
CA ALA A 204 18.51 -21.86 -13.09
C ALA A 204 19.26 -23.12 -12.59
N GLN A 205 18.79 -23.75 -11.51
CA GLN A 205 19.36 -24.96 -10.91
C GLN A 205 18.67 -26.27 -11.37
N SER A 206 17.60 -26.16 -12.16
CA SER A 206 16.82 -27.28 -12.70
C SER A 206 17.25 -27.63 -14.11
#